data_5c9ddd5bd90f5e905ca6b302c6e4906d
#
_entry.id   5c9ddd5bd90f5e905ca6b302c6e4906d
#
_cell.length_a   1.000
_cell.length_b   1.000
_cell.length_c   1.000
_cell.angle_alpha   90.00
_cell.angle_beta   90.00
_cell.angle_gamma   90.00
#
_symmetry.space_group_name_H-M   'P 1'
#
loop_
_entity.id
_entity.type
_entity.pdbx_description
1 polymer ?
#
loop_
_entity_poly.entity_id
_entity_poly.type
_entity_poly.pdbx_seq_one_letter_code
_entity_poly.pdbx_strand_id
1 'polypeptide(L)'
;MWICPICKTTNETNICRSCGFDLSKDYAMHRFLCQLSASGRKIFKPVQPGDNILMASSNTDYVFGRKMDRTKITTIYFRNKKENIGEDAWDVSEKQNGSIMAWTEENRDGFKDLYLAANGNILANKDCSKLFSGYEKLKKIVGLQYFRTDQTENMSFMFDYCKSLASLDVSHFDTSQVTDMLGMLGMFNNCERLASLDVSHFDTSQVTDMSYMFHECNGLKILDISNFDTSNVKNLSVPLSEYLAVPQEYV
;
A
#
# COMPACT_ATOMS: atom_id res chain seq x y z
N MET A 1 24.51 -19.18 -26.02
CA MET A 1 24.86 -19.67 -24.65
C MET A 1 25.20 -18.44 -23.80
N TRP A 2 24.58 -18.28 -22.65
CA TRP A 2 24.83 -17.18 -21.73
C TRP A 2 24.88 -17.68 -20.30
N ILE A 3 25.54 -16.94 -19.42
CA ILE A 3 25.65 -17.27 -18.00
C ILE A 3 24.62 -16.44 -17.23
N CYS A 4 23.72 -17.09 -16.52
CA CYS A 4 22.73 -16.39 -15.70
C CYS A 4 23.43 -15.54 -14.62
N PRO A 5 23.17 -14.24 -14.56
CA PRO A 5 23.83 -13.37 -13.59
C PRO A 5 23.43 -13.68 -12.15
N ILE A 6 22.27 -14.29 -11.96
CA ILE A 6 21.70 -14.57 -10.63
C ILE A 6 22.28 -15.86 -10.06
N CYS A 7 22.09 -16.99 -10.77
CA CYS A 7 22.48 -18.32 -10.26
C CYS A 7 23.77 -18.87 -10.88
N LYS A 8 24.40 -18.12 -11.80
CA LYS A 8 25.62 -18.49 -12.51
C LYS A 8 25.51 -19.75 -13.40
N THR A 9 24.30 -20.24 -13.65
CA THR A 9 24.07 -21.38 -14.55
C THR A 9 24.23 -20.97 -16.00
N THR A 10 24.87 -21.81 -16.79
CA THR A 10 24.98 -21.61 -18.25
C THR A 10 23.69 -22.05 -18.94
N ASN A 11 23.17 -21.20 -19.85
CA ASN A 11 21.86 -21.42 -20.50
C ASN A 11 22.00 -21.24 -22.00
N GLU A 12 21.20 -22.01 -22.76
CA GLU A 12 21.12 -21.95 -24.23
C GLU A 12 19.87 -21.22 -24.71
N THR A 13 18.86 -21.10 -23.86
CA THR A 13 17.60 -20.40 -24.12
C THR A 13 17.55 -19.08 -23.36
N ASN A 14 16.64 -18.18 -23.71
CA ASN A 14 16.47 -16.90 -23.00
C ASN A 14 15.98 -17.05 -21.55
N ILE A 15 15.53 -18.24 -21.16
CA ILE A 15 15.06 -18.54 -19.81
C ILE A 15 16.11 -19.34 -19.08
N CYS A 16 16.50 -18.91 -17.92
CA CYS A 16 17.39 -19.67 -17.05
C CYS A 16 16.70 -20.90 -16.49
N ARG A 17 17.22 -22.10 -16.81
CA ARG A 17 16.65 -23.39 -16.37
C ARG A 17 16.70 -23.58 -14.86
N SER A 18 17.62 -22.90 -14.18
CA SER A 18 17.83 -23.09 -12.73
C SER A 18 16.99 -22.16 -11.87
N CYS A 19 16.71 -20.92 -12.31
CA CYS A 19 16.01 -19.92 -11.50
C CYS A 19 14.82 -19.25 -12.22
N GLY A 20 14.52 -19.66 -13.48
CA GLY A 20 13.39 -19.12 -14.25
C GLY A 20 13.60 -17.70 -14.79
N PHE A 21 14.78 -17.11 -14.62
CA PHE A 21 15.07 -15.75 -15.13
C PHE A 21 14.93 -15.71 -16.66
N ASP A 22 14.12 -14.79 -17.19
CA ASP A 22 13.86 -14.63 -18.63
C ASP A 22 14.56 -13.38 -19.16
N LEU A 23 15.65 -13.58 -19.89
CA LEU A 23 16.48 -12.54 -20.46
C LEU A 23 15.71 -11.64 -21.45
N SER A 24 14.71 -12.18 -22.13
CA SER A 24 13.93 -11.44 -23.13
C SER A 24 12.92 -10.47 -22.54
N LYS A 25 12.42 -10.78 -21.35
CA LYS A 25 11.38 -10.01 -20.64
C LYS A 25 11.95 -9.06 -19.59
N ASP A 26 13.10 -9.42 -19.01
CA ASP A 26 13.65 -8.76 -17.83
C ASP A 26 14.98 -8.02 -18.12
N TYR A 27 15.24 -7.64 -19.37
CA TYR A 27 16.53 -7.04 -19.74
C TYR A 27 16.84 -5.73 -18.97
N ALA A 28 15.84 -4.89 -18.72
CA ALA A 28 16.00 -3.68 -17.91
C ALA A 28 16.34 -4.01 -16.45
N MET A 29 15.66 -4.99 -15.88
CA MET A 29 15.92 -5.51 -14.51
C MET A 29 17.29 -6.19 -14.45
N HIS A 30 17.69 -6.92 -15.49
CA HIS A 30 19.01 -7.53 -15.59
C HIS A 30 20.12 -6.46 -15.52
N ARG A 31 20.00 -5.37 -16.26
CA ARG A 31 20.96 -4.26 -16.22
C ARG A 31 21.05 -3.62 -14.85
N PHE A 32 19.90 -3.43 -14.19
CA PHE A 32 19.81 -2.90 -12.83
C PHE A 32 20.47 -3.84 -11.80
N LEU A 33 20.18 -5.13 -11.85
CA LEU A 33 20.78 -6.13 -10.95
C LEU A 33 22.30 -6.28 -11.17
N CYS A 34 22.78 -6.19 -12.43
CA CYS A 34 24.21 -6.19 -12.72
C CYS A 34 24.92 -4.96 -12.16
N GLN A 35 24.29 -3.78 -12.24
CA GLN A 35 24.84 -2.56 -11.65
C GLN A 35 24.89 -2.65 -10.11
N LEU A 36 23.87 -3.22 -9.47
CA LEU A 36 23.85 -3.43 -8.03
C LEU A 36 24.91 -4.45 -7.58
N SER A 37 25.12 -5.54 -8.34
CA SER A 37 26.13 -6.54 -8.00
C SER A 37 27.56 -5.99 -8.12
N ALA A 38 27.81 -5.15 -9.10
CA ALA A 38 29.11 -4.47 -9.29
C ALA A 38 29.42 -3.47 -8.16
N SER A 39 28.40 -2.95 -7.49
CA SER A 39 28.52 -2.02 -6.35
C SER A 39 28.56 -2.69 -4.97
N GLY A 40 28.66 -4.03 -4.90
CA GLY A 40 28.74 -4.79 -3.63
C GLY A 40 27.43 -4.87 -2.85
N ARG A 41 26.30 -4.51 -3.45
CA ARG A 41 24.97 -4.61 -2.82
C ARG A 41 24.42 -6.03 -2.91
N LYS A 42 23.48 -6.39 -2.00
CA LYS A 42 22.85 -7.73 -1.97
C LYS A 42 22.28 -8.11 -3.34
N ILE A 43 22.66 -9.29 -3.83
CA ILE A 43 22.05 -9.89 -5.02
C ILE A 43 20.64 -10.34 -4.62
N PHE A 44 19.64 -9.80 -5.28
CA PHE A 44 18.25 -10.22 -5.06
C PHE A 44 18.03 -11.64 -5.60
N LYS A 45 17.29 -12.45 -4.84
CA LYS A 45 16.83 -13.75 -5.31
C LYS A 45 15.78 -13.56 -6.43
N PRO A 46 15.63 -14.53 -7.35
CA PRO A 46 14.53 -14.52 -8.32
C PRO A 46 13.19 -14.42 -7.60
N VAL A 47 12.34 -13.50 -8.08
CA VAL A 47 10.98 -13.33 -7.57
C VAL A 47 10.14 -14.55 -7.93
N GLN A 48 9.58 -15.22 -6.92
CA GLN A 48 8.63 -16.31 -7.11
C GLN A 48 7.19 -15.75 -7.11
N PRO A 49 6.23 -16.41 -7.80
CA PRO A 49 4.82 -16.08 -7.63
C PRO A 49 4.46 -16.09 -6.13
N GLY A 50 3.85 -15.00 -5.64
CA GLY A 50 3.53 -14.83 -4.21
C GLY A 50 4.61 -14.13 -3.37
N ASP A 51 5.74 -13.72 -3.96
CA ASP A 51 6.79 -12.98 -3.24
C ASP A 51 6.54 -11.45 -3.16
N ASN A 52 5.52 -10.94 -3.84
CA ASN A 52 5.21 -9.50 -3.88
C ASN A 52 4.46 -9.03 -2.62
N ILE A 53 4.91 -9.43 -1.42
CA ILE A 53 4.34 -8.96 -0.15
C ILE A 53 5.10 -7.71 0.27
N LEU A 54 4.35 -6.63 0.51
CA LEU A 54 4.89 -5.38 1.03
C LEU A 54 5.38 -5.60 2.47
N MET A 55 6.47 -4.96 2.86
CA MET A 55 6.93 -5.01 4.24
C MET A 55 5.89 -4.44 5.21
N ALA A 56 5.86 -4.96 6.44
CA ALA A 56 4.98 -4.45 7.48
C ALA A 56 5.27 -2.97 7.79
N SER A 57 4.24 -2.24 8.15
CA SER A 57 4.32 -0.84 8.57
C SER A 57 4.69 -0.77 10.05
N SER A 58 5.96 -0.95 10.37
CA SER A 58 6.41 -1.09 11.77
C SER A 58 6.88 0.18 12.45
N ASN A 59 7.06 1.31 11.72
CA ASN A 59 7.61 2.52 12.34
C ASN A 59 7.06 3.80 11.70
N THR A 60 6.66 4.76 12.53
CA THR A 60 6.14 6.07 12.13
C THR A 60 7.17 6.96 11.43
N ASP A 61 8.47 6.78 11.72
CA ASP A 61 9.55 7.58 11.16
C ASP A 61 10.06 7.08 9.80
N TYR A 62 9.66 5.87 9.41
CA TYR A 62 10.13 5.22 8.20
C TYR A 62 8.98 4.85 7.27
N VAL A 63 9.10 5.24 6.03
CA VAL A 63 8.20 4.80 4.96
C VAL A 63 8.86 3.62 4.28
N PHE A 64 8.25 2.44 4.42
CA PHE A 64 8.76 1.23 3.78
C PHE A 64 10.27 1.03 4.01
N GLY A 65 10.69 1.08 5.29
CA GLY A 65 12.09 0.84 5.67
C GLY A 65 13.09 1.95 5.33
N ARG A 66 12.65 3.09 4.82
CA ARG A 66 13.51 4.24 4.52
C ARG A 66 12.96 5.52 5.15
N LYS A 67 13.81 6.29 5.80
CA LYS A 67 13.44 7.60 6.30
C LYS A 67 13.13 8.54 5.13
N MET A 68 11.88 9.00 5.05
CA MET A 68 11.39 9.88 4.01
C MET A 68 10.38 10.86 4.62
N ASP A 69 10.44 12.12 4.18
CA ASP A 69 9.47 13.13 4.59
C ASP A 69 8.12 12.89 3.91
N ARG A 70 7.17 12.30 4.64
CA ARG A 70 5.80 12.01 4.18
C ARG A 70 5.06 13.28 3.75
N THR A 71 5.36 14.43 4.39
CA THR A 71 4.71 15.71 4.11
C THR A 71 5.10 16.30 2.75
N LYS A 72 6.10 15.74 2.08
CA LYS A 72 6.51 16.10 0.73
C LYS A 72 5.83 15.28 -0.37
N ILE A 73 5.10 14.23 -0.03
CA ILE A 73 4.46 13.35 -1.03
C ILE A 73 3.08 13.89 -1.38
N THR A 74 2.83 14.08 -2.68
CA THR A 74 1.53 14.54 -3.19
C THR A 74 0.76 13.48 -3.96
N THR A 75 1.44 12.50 -4.51
CA THR A 75 0.82 11.36 -5.20
C THR A 75 1.56 10.07 -4.86
N ILE A 76 0.82 8.98 -4.68
CA ILE A 76 1.38 7.64 -4.59
C ILE A 76 0.92 6.84 -5.81
N TYR A 77 1.86 6.17 -6.48
CA TYR A 77 1.59 5.32 -7.63
C TYR A 77 1.89 3.86 -7.32
N PHE A 78 0.90 3.00 -7.48
CA PHE A 78 1.07 1.56 -7.54
C PHE A 78 1.18 1.12 -8.99
N ARG A 79 2.20 0.33 -9.33
CA ARG A 79 2.45 -0.18 -10.67
C ARG A 79 2.58 -1.70 -10.65
N ASN A 80 1.93 -2.36 -11.60
CA ASN A 80 1.98 -3.82 -11.75
C ASN A 80 3.11 -4.30 -12.66
N LYS A 81 4.04 -3.38 -13.02
CA LYS A 81 5.26 -3.66 -13.76
C LYS A 81 6.40 -2.83 -13.21
N LYS A 82 7.57 -3.45 -13.07
CA LYS A 82 8.81 -2.79 -12.66
C LYS A 82 9.52 -2.19 -13.87
N GLU A 83 8.96 -1.12 -14.41
CA GLU A 83 9.50 -0.36 -15.54
C GLU A 83 9.86 1.05 -15.08
N ASN A 84 10.90 1.65 -15.67
CA ASN A 84 11.37 3.01 -15.37
C ASN A 84 11.61 3.23 -13.87
N ILE A 85 12.31 2.29 -13.24
CA ILE A 85 12.65 2.37 -11.83
C ILE A 85 13.68 3.49 -11.64
N GLY A 86 13.41 4.39 -10.69
CA GLY A 86 14.32 5.48 -10.35
C GLY A 86 15.69 4.99 -9.86
N GLU A 87 16.73 5.78 -10.09
CA GLU A 87 18.10 5.42 -9.68
C GLU A 87 18.24 5.24 -8.17
N ASP A 88 17.47 5.99 -7.39
CA ASP A 88 17.43 5.92 -5.92
C ASP A 88 16.46 4.88 -5.37
N ALA A 89 15.97 3.95 -6.19
CA ALA A 89 14.99 2.97 -5.79
C ALA A 89 15.52 2.05 -4.68
N TRP A 90 14.63 1.68 -3.76
CA TRP A 90 14.93 0.76 -2.66
C TRP A 90 13.90 -0.36 -2.60
N ASP A 91 14.31 -1.47 -2.02
CA ASP A 91 13.46 -2.64 -1.85
C ASP A 91 12.51 -2.43 -0.66
N VAL A 92 11.21 -2.62 -0.91
CA VAL A 92 10.15 -2.53 0.09
C VAL A 92 9.39 -3.85 0.25
N SER A 93 9.91 -4.93 -0.33
CA SER A 93 9.35 -6.26 -0.14
C SER A 93 9.68 -6.81 1.24
N GLU A 94 8.75 -7.58 1.81
CA GLU A 94 8.93 -8.23 3.12
C GLU A 94 10.19 -9.09 3.16
N LYS A 95 10.46 -9.85 2.11
CA LYS A 95 11.61 -10.75 2.01
C LYS A 95 12.92 -10.06 1.61
N GLN A 96 12.89 -8.75 1.34
CA GLN A 96 14.05 -7.98 0.85
C GLN A 96 14.74 -8.65 -0.34
N ASN A 97 13.93 -9.09 -1.31
CA ASN A 97 14.35 -9.85 -2.49
C ASN A 97 14.19 -9.07 -3.81
N GLY A 98 13.83 -7.77 -3.72
CA GLY A 98 13.60 -6.89 -4.87
C GLY A 98 12.26 -7.14 -5.58
N SER A 99 11.35 -7.92 -4.97
CA SER A 99 10.05 -8.19 -5.61
C SER A 99 9.20 -6.92 -5.72
N ILE A 100 9.32 -6.01 -4.74
CA ILE A 100 8.67 -4.69 -4.78
C ILE A 100 9.74 -3.61 -4.63
N MET A 101 9.76 -2.68 -5.56
CA MET A 101 10.67 -1.53 -5.52
C MET A 101 9.88 -0.24 -5.30
N ALA A 102 10.44 0.66 -4.49
CA ALA A 102 9.92 2.00 -4.30
C ALA A 102 10.97 3.05 -4.68
N TRP A 103 10.53 4.21 -5.16
CA TRP A 103 11.37 5.38 -5.40
C TRP A 103 10.53 6.65 -5.37
N THR A 104 11.19 7.80 -5.33
CA THR A 104 10.51 9.10 -5.41
C THR A 104 11.02 9.90 -6.59
N GLU A 105 10.13 10.66 -7.21
CA GLU A 105 10.45 11.63 -8.26
C GLU A 105 9.97 13.00 -7.83
N GLU A 106 10.75 14.04 -8.12
CA GLU A 106 10.33 15.41 -7.90
C GLU A 106 9.28 15.80 -8.95
N ASN A 107 8.18 16.40 -8.53
CA ASN A 107 7.14 16.87 -9.43
C ASN A 107 7.29 18.37 -9.70
N ARG A 108 6.45 18.89 -10.62
CA ARG A 108 6.52 20.28 -11.09
C ARG A 108 6.28 21.33 -10.00
N ASP A 109 5.65 20.93 -8.89
CA ASP A 109 5.29 21.82 -7.78
C ASP A 109 6.38 21.86 -6.68
N GLY A 110 7.54 21.20 -6.89
CA GLY A 110 8.62 21.09 -5.92
C GLY A 110 8.34 20.10 -4.78
N PHE A 111 7.29 19.30 -4.91
CA PHE A 111 6.97 18.16 -4.06
C PHE A 111 7.48 16.85 -4.67
N LYS A 112 7.15 15.73 -4.06
CA LYS A 112 7.55 14.41 -4.56
C LYS A 112 6.34 13.52 -4.80
N ASP A 113 6.47 12.67 -5.80
CA ASP A 113 5.59 11.55 -6.03
C ASP A 113 6.30 10.26 -5.62
N LEU A 114 5.59 9.36 -4.93
CA LEU A 114 6.09 8.07 -4.48
C LEU A 114 5.59 6.97 -5.42
N TYR A 115 6.48 6.13 -5.87
CA TYR A 115 6.17 4.99 -6.72
C TYR A 115 6.47 3.69 -5.99
N LEU A 116 5.55 2.72 -6.13
CA LEU A 116 5.72 1.34 -5.71
C LEU A 116 5.45 0.45 -6.92
N ALA A 117 6.37 -0.43 -7.28
CA ALA A 117 6.23 -1.28 -8.45
C ALA A 117 6.62 -2.73 -8.17
N ALA A 118 5.81 -3.65 -8.67
CA ALA A 118 6.07 -5.08 -8.68
C ALA A 118 5.74 -5.65 -10.08
N ASN A 119 6.20 -6.85 -10.38
CA ASN A 119 5.68 -7.60 -11.52
C ASN A 119 4.43 -8.36 -11.07
N GLY A 120 3.25 -7.85 -11.42
CA GLY A 120 1.96 -8.29 -10.91
C GLY A 120 1.43 -7.45 -9.74
N ASN A 121 0.49 -8.00 -8.98
CA ASN A 121 -0.09 -7.30 -7.84
C ASN A 121 0.89 -7.21 -6.67
N ILE A 122 0.76 -6.15 -5.90
CA ILE A 122 1.42 -5.97 -4.60
C ILE A 122 0.46 -6.49 -3.54
N LEU A 123 0.87 -7.47 -2.76
CA LEU A 123 0.10 -7.97 -1.62
C LEU A 123 0.42 -7.10 -0.40
N ALA A 124 -0.62 -6.62 0.24
CA ALA A 124 -0.50 -5.95 1.52
C ALA A 124 0.05 -6.91 2.58
N ASN A 125 0.77 -6.40 3.56
CA ASN A 125 1.16 -7.20 4.71
C ASN A 125 -0.06 -7.48 5.59
N LYS A 126 0.03 -8.46 6.47
CA LYS A 126 -0.95 -8.70 7.53
C LYS A 126 -1.13 -7.47 8.42
N ASP A 127 -0.05 -6.76 8.71
CA ASP A 127 -0.06 -5.48 9.40
C ASP A 127 0.21 -4.33 8.44
N CYS A 128 -0.84 -3.61 8.10
CA CYS A 128 -0.84 -2.37 7.32
C CYS A 128 -1.20 -1.13 8.17
N SER A 129 -1.10 -1.25 9.50
CA SER A 129 -1.36 -0.12 10.38
C SER A 129 -0.46 1.07 10.03
N LYS A 130 -1.04 2.26 9.96
CA LYS A 130 -0.33 3.52 9.65
C LYS A 130 0.44 3.53 8.32
N LEU A 131 0.16 2.61 7.39
CA LEU A 131 0.91 2.47 6.14
C LEU A 131 1.00 3.80 5.36
N PHE A 132 -0.10 4.53 5.27
CA PHE A 132 -0.19 5.84 4.63
C PHE A 132 -0.48 6.97 5.63
N SER A 133 -0.25 6.77 6.93
CA SER A 133 -0.48 7.80 7.94
C SER A 133 0.51 8.95 7.81
N GLY A 134 0.05 10.18 8.03
CA GLY A 134 0.88 11.38 8.05
C GLY A 134 1.27 11.92 6.66
N TYR A 135 0.63 11.45 5.60
CA TYR A 135 0.82 12.01 4.26
C TYR A 135 -0.07 13.26 4.07
N GLU A 136 0.17 14.32 4.82
CA GLU A 136 -0.69 15.49 4.89
C GLU A 136 -0.94 16.19 3.54
N LYS A 137 0.01 16.10 2.61
CA LYS A 137 -0.08 16.70 1.27
C LYS A 137 -0.53 15.73 0.20
N LEU A 138 -0.79 14.48 0.55
CA LEU A 138 -1.27 13.47 -0.40
C LEU A 138 -2.62 13.88 -0.97
N LYS A 139 -2.68 14.05 -2.29
CA LYS A 139 -3.90 14.45 -3.02
C LYS A 139 -4.63 13.25 -3.61
N LYS A 140 -3.88 12.21 -4.02
CA LYS A 140 -4.43 11.01 -4.67
C LYS A 140 -3.48 9.82 -4.57
N ILE A 141 -4.07 8.62 -4.66
CA ILE A 141 -3.35 7.36 -4.89
C ILE A 141 -3.82 6.81 -6.24
N VAL A 142 -2.88 6.42 -7.08
CA VAL A 142 -3.14 5.92 -8.44
C VAL A 142 -2.71 4.47 -8.52
N GLY A 143 -3.53 3.62 -9.14
CA GLY A 143 -3.22 2.22 -9.32
C GLY A 143 -3.49 1.35 -8.07
N LEU A 144 -4.33 1.82 -7.15
CA LEU A 144 -4.65 1.10 -5.91
C LEU A 144 -5.32 -0.27 -6.18
N GLN A 145 -5.90 -0.47 -7.36
CA GLN A 145 -6.39 -1.77 -7.82
C GLN A 145 -5.31 -2.86 -7.93
N TYR A 146 -4.03 -2.49 -7.94
CA TYR A 146 -2.91 -3.43 -7.91
C TYR A 146 -2.44 -3.76 -6.49
N PHE A 147 -3.02 -3.13 -5.47
CA PHE A 147 -2.73 -3.37 -4.07
C PHE A 147 -3.82 -4.26 -3.46
N ARG A 148 -3.48 -5.50 -3.15
CA ARG A 148 -4.40 -6.53 -2.65
C ARG A 148 -4.31 -6.64 -1.14
N THR A 149 -5.47 -6.63 -0.46
CA THR A 149 -5.55 -6.64 1.01
C THR A 149 -6.18 -7.91 1.58
N ASP A 150 -6.35 -8.93 0.76
CA ASP A 150 -7.05 -10.19 1.10
C ASP A 150 -6.43 -11.01 2.25
N GLN A 151 -5.26 -10.64 2.73
CA GLN A 151 -4.64 -11.26 3.91
C GLN A 151 -4.34 -10.26 5.05
N THR A 152 -4.84 -9.01 4.93
CA THR A 152 -4.57 -7.97 5.93
C THR A 152 -5.46 -8.15 7.14
N GLU A 153 -4.84 -8.23 8.31
CA GLU A 153 -5.52 -8.41 9.60
C GLU A 153 -5.67 -7.07 10.35
N ASN A 154 -4.77 -6.09 10.09
CA ASN A 154 -4.74 -4.80 10.77
C ASN A 154 -4.60 -3.64 9.78
N MET A 155 -5.60 -2.76 9.72
CA MET A 155 -5.63 -1.52 8.91
C MET A 155 -5.76 -0.25 9.76
N SER A 156 -5.49 -0.35 11.09
CA SER A 156 -5.65 0.79 12.00
C SER A 156 -4.81 1.99 11.56
N PHE A 157 -5.41 3.16 11.56
CA PHE A 157 -4.77 4.42 11.18
C PHE A 157 -4.13 4.42 9.78
N MET A 158 -4.59 3.54 8.88
CA MET A 158 -3.92 3.34 7.59
C MET A 158 -3.79 4.63 6.78
N PHE A 159 -4.81 5.50 6.79
CA PHE A 159 -4.83 6.79 6.10
C PHE A 159 -4.93 7.98 7.07
N ASP A 160 -4.59 7.76 8.34
CA ASP A 160 -4.62 8.80 9.37
C ASP A 160 -3.80 10.04 8.97
N TYR A 161 -4.34 11.23 9.20
CA TYR A 161 -3.72 12.52 8.81
C TYR A 161 -3.44 12.68 7.30
N CYS A 162 -4.20 12.02 6.42
CA CYS A 162 -4.18 12.31 4.99
C CYS A 162 -5.05 13.54 4.65
N LYS A 163 -4.74 14.70 5.24
CA LYS A 163 -5.56 15.92 5.25
C LYS A 163 -5.94 16.45 3.86
N SER A 164 -5.07 16.28 2.87
CA SER A 164 -5.28 16.80 1.51
C SER A 164 -5.94 15.79 0.57
N LEU A 165 -6.20 14.56 1.02
CA LEU A 165 -6.78 13.49 0.21
C LEU A 165 -8.26 13.80 -0.06
N ALA A 166 -8.58 14.12 -1.32
CA ALA A 166 -9.94 14.56 -1.69
C ALA A 166 -10.85 13.40 -2.12
N SER A 167 -10.27 12.32 -2.61
CA SER A 167 -10.98 11.10 -3.02
C SER A 167 -10.06 9.90 -2.85
N LEU A 168 -10.63 8.76 -2.52
CA LEU A 168 -9.92 7.49 -2.39
C LEU A 168 -10.81 6.36 -2.90
N ASP A 169 -10.30 5.58 -3.85
CA ASP A 169 -10.96 4.38 -4.34
C ASP A 169 -10.46 3.16 -3.57
N VAL A 170 -11.28 2.67 -2.66
CA VAL A 170 -11.02 1.46 -1.86
C VAL A 170 -11.84 0.26 -2.33
N SER A 171 -12.49 0.33 -3.49
CA SER A 171 -13.37 -0.72 -4.03
C SER A 171 -12.69 -2.10 -4.17
N HIS A 172 -11.37 -2.12 -4.17
CA HIS A 172 -10.56 -3.34 -4.26
C HIS A 172 -10.04 -3.86 -2.91
N PHE A 173 -10.40 -3.19 -1.80
CA PHE A 173 -9.99 -3.64 -0.48
C PHE A 173 -10.86 -4.81 -0.02
N ASP A 174 -10.22 -5.88 0.32
CA ASP A 174 -10.82 -7.00 1.03
C ASP A 174 -10.54 -6.82 2.53
N THR A 175 -11.60 -6.68 3.32
CA THR A 175 -11.52 -6.47 4.77
C THR A 175 -11.97 -7.69 5.57
N SER A 176 -12.27 -8.81 4.89
CA SER A 176 -12.79 -10.03 5.51
C SER A 176 -11.86 -10.67 6.56
N GLN A 177 -10.57 -10.37 6.51
CA GLN A 177 -9.59 -10.86 7.47
C GLN A 177 -9.23 -9.84 8.56
N VAL A 178 -9.84 -8.65 8.54
CA VAL A 178 -9.54 -7.61 9.54
C VAL A 178 -10.22 -7.96 10.86
N THR A 179 -9.42 -8.43 11.82
CA THR A 179 -9.91 -9.04 13.07
C THR A 179 -9.34 -8.40 14.33
N ASP A 180 -8.25 -7.66 14.26
CA ASP A 180 -7.53 -7.15 15.42
C ASP A 180 -8.39 -6.18 16.24
N MET A 181 -8.16 -6.13 17.56
CA MET A 181 -8.84 -5.20 18.49
C MET A 181 -8.70 -3.73 18.06
N LEU A 182 -7.80 -3.44 17.14
CA LEU A 182 -7.56 -2.13 16.55
C LEU A 182 -7.77 -2.11 15.02
N GLY A 183 -8.36 -3.15 14.44
CA GLY A 183 -8.34 -3.43 13.00
C GLY A 183 -8.74 -2.28 12.10
N MET A 184 -9.76 -1.50 12.46
CA MET A 184 -10.20 -0.31 11.70
C MET A 184 -10.14 0.99 12.52
N LEU A 185 -9.54 0.95 13.71
CA LEU A 185 -9.38 2.13 14.58
C LEU A 185 -8.74 3.28 13.78
N GLY A 186 -9.45 4.40 13.69
CA GLY A 186 -8.94 5.62 13.07
C GLY A 186 -8.48 5.47 11.61
N MET A 187 -8.98 4.49 10.85
CA MET A 187 -8.47 4.18 9.50
C MET A 187 -8.43 5.41 8.60
N PHE A 188 -9.40 6.30 8.66
CA PHE A 188 -9.50 7.54 7.89
C PHE A 188 -9.49 8.80 8.80
N ASN A 189 -9.02 8.67 10.04
CA ASN A 189 -8.98 9.79 10.97
C ASN A 189 -8.24 11.00 10.37
N ASN A 190 -8.76 12.21 10.57
CA ASN A 190 -8.21 13.45 10.01
C ASN A 190 -8.05 13.48 8.48
N CYS A 191 -8.87 12.76 7.72
CA CYS A 191 -8.99 12.93 6.28
C CYS A 191 -9.90 14.15 5.96
N GLU A 192 -9.47 15.34 6.35
CA GLU A 192 -10.27 16.58 6.40
C GLU A 192 -10.93 16.95 5.05
N ARG A 193 -10.29 16.62 3.93
CA ARG A 193 -10.75 16.98 2.57
C ARG A 193 -11.43 15.84 1.81
N LEU A 194 -11.55 14.65 2.40
CA LEU A 194 -12.17 13.52 1.76
C LEU A 194 -13.66 13.81 1.53
N ALA A 195 -14.06 13.99 0.27
CA ALA A 195 -15.41 14.46 -0.08
C ALA A 195 -16.42 13.31 -0.23
N SER A 196 -15.95 12.13 -0.59
CA SER A 196 -16.75 10.92 -0.73
C SER A 196 -15.89 9.69 -0.51
N LEU A 197 -16.48 8.64 0.05
CA LEU A 197 -15.85 7.36 0.24
C LEU A 197 -16.92 6.26 0.14
N ASP A 198 -16.68 5.27 -0.71
CA ASP A 198 -17.54 4.10 -0.82
C ASP A 198 -16.93 2.95 -0.01
N VAL A 199 -17.59 2.58 1.07
CA VAL A 199 -17.23 1.46 1.98
C VAL A 199 -18.32 0.40 2.02
N SER A 200 -19.26 0.42 1.07
CA SER A 200 -20.40 -0.49 1.02
C SER A 200 -20.02 -1.98 0.93
N HIS A 201 -18.82 -2.27 0.49
CA HIS A 201 -18.29 -3.64 0.36
C HIS A 201 -17.42 -4.07 1.56
N PHE A 202 -17.20 -3.21 2.55
CA PHE A 202 -16.38 -3.58 3.71
C PHE A 202 -17.09 -4.65 4.54
N ASP A 203 -16.40 -5.76 4.76
CA ASP A 203 -16.77 -6.75 5.75
C ASP A 203 -16.24 -6.30 7.12
N THR A 204 -17.15 -5.99 8.03
CA THR A 204 -16.83 -5.53 9.39
C THR A 204 -17.22 -6.54 10.45
N SER A 205 -17.67 -7.73 10.04
CA SER A 205 -18.21 -8.77 10.93
C SER A 205 -17.24 -9.26 12.01
N GLN A 206 -15.92 -9.13 11.76
CA GLN A 206 -14.88 -9.52 12.72
C GLN A 206 -14.27 -8.35 13.48
N VAL A 207 -14.65 -7.12 13.14
CA VAL A 207 -14.04 -5.90 13.72
C VAL A 207 -14.55 -5.66 15.14
N THR A 208 -13.62 -5.43 16.06
CA THR A 208 -13.94 -5.21 17.48
C THR A 208 -13.78 -3.77 17.96
N ASP A 209 -13.11 -2.92 17.19
CA ASP A 209 -12.93 -1.48 17.47
C ASP A 209 -12.99 -0.66 16.18
N MET A 210 -13.95 0.23 16.08
CA MET A 210 -14.13 1.20 14.98
C MET A 210 -13.99 2.65 15.46
N SER A 211 -13.44 2.85 16.66
CA SER A 211 -13.28 4.18 17.24
C SER A 211 -12.50 5.08 16.31
N TYR A 212 -12.91 6.33 16.18
CA TYR A 212 -12.27 7.35 15.36
C TYR A 212 -12.14 7.03 13.85
N MET A 213 -12.82 6.00 13.33
CA MET A 213 -12.64 5.55 11.94
C MET A 213 -12.78 6.70 10.92
N PHE A 214 -13.72 7.62 11.15
CA PHE A 214 -13.98 8.78 10.28
C PHE A 214 -13.87 10.11 11.06
N HIS A 215 -13.18 10.12 12.20
CA HIS A 215 -13.02 11.33 13.02
C HIS A 215 -12.30 12.42 12.22
N GLU A 216 -12.80 13.68 12.32
CA GLU A 216 -12.29 14.83 11.57
C GLU A 216 -12.30 14.64 10.03
N CYS A 217 -13.18 13.81 9.49
CA CYS A 217 -13.46 13.72 8.05
C CYS A 217 -14.45 14.80 7.61
N ASN A 218 -14.15 16.07 7.89
CA ASN A 218 -15.06 17.21 7.72
C ASN A 218 -15.53 17.42 6.26
N GLY A 219 -14.83 16.85 5.29
CA GLY A 219 -15.19 16.89 3.88
C GLY A 219 -16.29 15.91 3.48
N LEU A 220 -16.51 14.81 4.24
CA LEU A 220 -17.50 13.80 3.93
C LEU A 220 -18.90 14.37 4.16
N LYS A 221 -19.68 14.46 3.08
CA LYS A 221 -21.06 14.94 3.12
C LYS A 221 -22.07 13.80 3.24
N ILE A 222 -21.73 12.66 2.67
CA ILE A 222 -22.54 11.44 2.65
C ILE A 222 -21.59 10.27 2.84
N LEU A 223 -21.90 9.41 3.80
CA LEU A 223 -21.21 8.17 4.05
C LEU A 223 -22.25 7.10 4.32
N ASP A 224 -22.33 6.09 3.46
CA ASP A 224 -23.21 4.94 3.66
C ASP A 224 -22.45 3.83 4.37
N ILE A 225 -22.87 3.54 5.59
CA ILE A 225 -22.36 2.45 6.44
C ILE A 225 -23.48 1.48 6.85
N SER A 226 -24.59 1.47 6.10
CA SER A 226 -25.75 0.61 6.42
C SER A 226 -25.41 -0.89 6.38
N ASN A 227 -24.34 -1.27 5.71
CA ASN A 227 -23.84 -2.65 5.64
C ASN A 227 -22.88 -3.02 6.78
N PHE A 228 -22.51 -2.08 7.68
CA PHE A 228 -21.56 -2.39 8.75
C PHE A 228 -22.21 -3.30 9.79
N ASP A 229 -21.58 -4.45 10.02
CA ASP A 229 -21.89 -5.31 11.16
C ASP A 229 -21.12 -4.81 12.39
N THR A 230 -21.85 -4.31 13.37
CA THR A 230 -21.31 -3.81 14.63
C THR A 230 -21.49 -4.78 15.79
N SER A 231 -21.96 -6.01 15.54
CA SER A 231 -22.29 -7.00 16.58
C SER A 231 -21.11 -7.39 17.46
N ASN A 232 -19.88 -7.35 16.91
CA ASN A 232 -18.64 -7.65 17.60
C ASN A 232 -17.91 -6.41 18.14
N VAL A 233 -18.41 -5.20 17.83
CA VAL A 233 -17.74 -3.95 18.22
C VAL A 233 -17.91 -3.70 19.73
N LYS A 234 -16.78 -3.60 20.43
CA LYS A 234 -16.72 -3.36 21.88
C LYS A 234 -16.48 -1.90 22.24
N ASN A 235 -15.82 -1.17 21.34
CA ASN A 235 -15.46 0.23 21.52
C ASN A 235 -15.99 1.07 20.36
N LEU A 236 -16.87 2.00 20.70
CA LEU A 236 -17.36 3.08 19.85
C LEU A 236 -17.17 4.36 20.65
N SER A 237 -15.92 4.86 20.76
CA SER A 237 -15.64 6.07 21.58
C SER A 237 -16.21 7.34 20.99
N VAL A 238 -16.58 7.34 19.71
CA VAL A 238 -17.41 8.38 19.09
C VAL A 238 -18.50 7.67 18.31
N PRO A 239 -19.79 7.91 18.60
CA PRO A 239 -20.87 7.28 17.87
C PRO A 239 -20.71 7.57 16.38
N LEU A 240 -20.79 6.54 15.54
CA LEU A 240 -20.81 6.71 14.07
C LEU A 240 -21.92 7.70 13.64
N SER A 241 -22.98 7.81 14.46
CA SER A 241 -24.10 8.78 14.29
C SER A 241 -23.70 10.25 14.37
N GLU A 242 -22.56 10.62 15.00
CA GLU A 242 -22.12 12.01 15.03
C GLU A 242 -21.49 12.46 13.69
N TYR A 243 -21.08 11.51 12.85
CA TYR A 243 -20.50 11.78 11.52
C TYR A 243 -21.51 11.65 10.39
N LEU A 244 -22.66 11.05 10.71
CA LEU A 244 -23.75 10.88 9.77
C LEU A 244 -24.74 12.02 9.98
N ALA A 245 -24.76 13.00 9.10
CA ALA A 245 -25.99 13.70 8.80
C ALA A 245 -26.93 12.67 8.11
N VAL A 246 -27.34 11.63 8.86
CA VAL A 246 -28.41 10.75 8.42
C VAL A 246 -29.67 11.61 8.42
N PRO A 247 -30.37 11.78 7.28
CA PRO A 247 -31.73 12.27 7.33
C PRO A 247 -32.48 11.38 8.33
N GLN A 248 -33.15 11.99 9.34
CA GLN A 248 -33.85 11.28 10.42
C GLN A 248 -35.01 10.38 9.92
N GLU A 249 -35.10 10.10 8.66
CA GLU A 249 -36.16 9.30 8.01
C GLU A 249 -35.81 7.79 7.93
N TYR A 250 -34.63 7.37 8.40
CA TYR A 250 -34.17 5.97 8.33
C TYR A 250 -33.60 5.42 9.66
N VAL A 251 -34.11 5.90 10.81
CA VAL A 251 -33.82 5.27 12.13
C VAL A 251 -35.07 4.55 12.63
#